data_6df8349ff9875a136d5b1a08dcdf369a
#
_entry.id   6df8349ff9875a136d5b1a08dcdf369a
#
_cell.length_a   1.000
_cell.length_b   1.000
_cell.length_c   1.000
_cell.angle_alpha   90.00
_cell.angle_beta   90.00
_cell.angle_gamma   90.00
#
_symmetry.space_group_name_H-M   'P 1'
#
loop_
_entity.id
_entity.type
_entity.pdbx_description
1 polymer ?
#
loop_
_entity_poly.entity_id
_entity_poly.type
_entity_poly.pdbx_seq_one_letter_code
_entity_poly.pdbx_strand_id
1 'polypeptide(L)'
;MNAIMGMTDIASAHIDTPEKVQDCLRKISLSSQHLLGLINDVLDMSKIESGKMTLAEEVIELPEVMDTIVSIMQSSVKARQQQFDVRLRHIRHEQLCCDSLRLRQVLINVLSNASKFTPPGGTVSFDIEETASENAAKAWFKFTVRDTGIGIKPEFLRDIFKPFTREKDSRIDKTEGSGLGMAISKKIVDLMGGTIEVSSEVGTGTEFTIRLPLPISELELGNFKFPDLKIIVVDDDVIVCEHTTELLRQIGIRSDWETCGQRAVQKVLAAHQAGEPYDAVILDCRMPDQDGVETAAIIRRAISEPLPIILISAYDSADVETKARHAGVNGFMTKPVFMSTLCRALQRYVLGQAAADEQKLSLIHISAP
;
A
#
# COMPACT_ATOMS: atom_id res chain seq x y z
N MET A 1 12.22 -9.48 -28.07
CA MET A 1 12.84 -10.66 -28.71
C MET A 1 14.34 -10.48 -28.89
N ASN A 2 14.83 -9.50 -29.68
CA ASN A 2 16.27 -9.34 -29.94
C ASN A 2 17.14 -9.20 -28.69
N ALA A 3 16.68 -8.51 -27.66
CA ALA A 3 17.37 -8.38 -26.37
C ALA A 3 17.50 -9.73 -25.65
N ILE A 4 16.44 -10.56 -25.65
CA ILE A 4 16.46 -11.88 -25.05
C ILE A 4 17.46 -12.78 -25.78
N MET A 5 17.39 -12.83 -27.12
CA MET A 5 18.31 -13.62 -27.94
C MET A 5 19.75 -13.18 -27.74
N GLY A 6 20.03 -11.87 -27.83
CA GLY A 6 21.39 -11.36 -27.64
C GLY A 6 21.98 -11.64 -26.25
N MET A 7 21.17 -11.56 -25.18
CA MET A 7 21.63 -11.93 -23.83
C MET A 7 21.84 -13.44 -23.66
N THR A 8 21.06 -14.26 -24.36
CA THR A 8 21.28 -15.72 -24.39
C THR A 8 22.60 -16.07 -25.08
N ASP A 9 22.90 -15.42 -26.20
CA ASP A 9 24.16 -15.63 -26.91
C ASP A 9 25.37 -15.20 -26.07
N ILE A 10 25.26 -14.04 -25.38
CA ILE A 10 26.30 -13.55 -24.47
C ILE A 10 26.49 -14.50 -23.29
N ALA A 11 25.40 -15.00 -22.67
CA ALA A 11 25.48 -15.97 -21.58
C ALA A 11 26.17 -17.27 -22.03
N SER A 12 25.82 -17.76 -23.20
CA SER A 12 26.41 -18.97 -23.79
C SER A 12 27.89 -18.82 -24.10
N ALA A 13 28.33 -17.64 -24.58
CA ALA A 13 29.72 -17.33 -24.85
C ALA A 13 30.60 -17.13 -23.61
N HIS A 14 29.97 -16.90 -22.44
CA HIS A 14 30.67 -16.63 -21.17
C HIS A 14 30.28 -17.60 -20.07
N ILE A 15 30.01 -18.87 -20.40
CA ILE A 15 29.52 -19.88 -19.47
C ILE A 15 30.45 -20.11 -18.27
N ASP A 16 31.77 -19.85 -18.45
CA ASP A 16 32.77 -19.95 -17.40
C ASP A 16 32.83 -18.73 -16.47
N THR A 17 31.97 -17.73 -16.68
CA THR A 17 31.91 -16.52 -15.87
C THR A 17 30.51 -16.39 -15.20
N PRO A 18 30.30 -17.02 -14.03
CA PRO A 18 28.95 -17.10 -13.38
C PRO A 18 28.27 -15.75 -13.20
N GLU A 19 29.02 -14.70 -12.85
CA GLU A 19 28.47 -13.35 -12.62
C GLU A 19 27.87 -12.75 -13.91
N LYS A 20 28.56 -12.95 -15.06
CA LYS A 20 28.05 -12.49 -16.38
C LYS A 20 26.82 -13.29 -16.79
N VAL A 21 26.84 -14.60 -16.59
CA VAL A 21 25.68 -15.46 -16.85
C VAL A 21 24.49 -15.03 -16.02
N GLN A 22 24.69 -14.80 -14.73
CA GLN A 22 23.64 -14.35 -13.83
C GLN A 22 23.05 -12.98 -14.24
N ASP A 23 23.90 -12.02 -14.64
CA ASP A 23 23.43 -10.72 -15.16
C ASP A 23 22.63 -10.87 -16.46
N CYS A 24 23.07 -11.73 -17.37
CA CYS A 24 22.35 -12.04 -18.61
C CYS A 24 20.98 -12.69 -18.31
N LEU A 25 20.93 -13.68 -17.43
CA LEU A 25 19.68 -14.34 -17.02
C LEU A 25 18.69 -13.35 -16.39
N ARG A 26 19.18 -12.45 -15.52
CA ARG A 26 18.36 -11.38 -14.95
C ARG A 26 17.78 -10.46 -16.04
N LYS A 27 18.58 -10.04 -17.02
CA LYS A 27 18.15 -9.21 -18.14
C LYS A 27 17.16 -9.93 -19.06
N ILE A 28 17.37 -11.24 -19.31
CA ILE A 28 16.42 -12.07 -20.05
C ILE A 28 15.08 -12.12 -19.32
N SER A 29 15.08 -12.39 -18.01
CA SER A 29 13.87 -12.43 -17.19
C SER A 29 13.08 -11.12 -17.26
N LEU A 30 13.77 -9.98 -17.07
CA LEU A 30 13.15 -8.65 -17.17
C LEU A 30 12.56 -8.40 -18.56
N SER A 31 13.29 -8.71 -19.64
CA SER A 31 12.81 -8.53 -21.01
C SER A 31 11.63 -9.44 -21.35
N SER A 32 11.60 -10.65 -20.80
CA SER A 32 10.51 -11.60 -20.97
C SER A 32 9.25 -11.14 -20.23
N GLN A 33 9.38 -10.66 -18.99
CA GLN A 33 8.27 -10.07 -18.23
C GLN A 33 7.68 -8.85 -18.93
N HIS A 34 8.55 -7.98 -19.45
CA HIS A 34 8.11 -6.82 -20.24
C HIS A 34 7.34 -7.25 -21.49
N LEU A 35 7.81 -8.24 -22.22
CA LEU A 35 7.12 -8.75 -23.41
C LEU A 35 5.77 -9.36 -23.09
N LEU A 36 5.68 -10.13 -21.99
CA LEU A 36 4.41 -10.68 -21.51
C LEU A 36 3.43 -9.57 -21.14
N GLY A 37 3.89 -8.51 -20.48
CA GLY A 37 3.08 -7.34 -20.17
C GLY A 37 2.51 -6.69 -21.43
N LEU A 38 3.33 -6.47 -22.46
CA LEU A 38 2.90 -5.91 -23.74
C LEU A 38 1.86 -6.80 -24.46
N ILE A 39 2.06 -8.12 -24.44
CA ILE A 39 1.11 -9.06 -25.03
C ILE A 39 -0.24 -8.98 -24.30
N ASN A 40 -0.21 -8.97 -22.97
CA ASN A 40 -1.42 -8.86 -22.17
C ASN A 40 -2.15 -7.53 -22.39
N ASP A 41 -1.41 -6.42 -22.50
CA ASP A 41 -1.98 -5.10 -22.83
C ASP A 41 -2.70 -5.13 -24.19
N VAL A 42 -2.08 -5.73 -25.22
CA VAL A 42 -2.70 -5.85 -26.55
C VAL A 42 -3.92 -6.76 -26.52
N LEU A 43 -3.87 -7.88 -25.80
CA LEU A 43 -5.01 -8.79 -25.64
C LEU A 43 -6.16 -8.10 -24.88
N ASP A 44 -5.85 -7.37 -23.82
CA ASP A 44 -6.85 -6.60 -23.07
C ASP A 44 -7.48 -5.52 -23.95
N MET A 45 -6.67 -4.78 -24.71
CA MET A 45 -7.18 -3.77 -25.64
C MET A 45 -8.12 -4.38 -26.71
N SER A 46 -7.72 -5.54 -27.28
CA SER A 46 -8.56 -6.27 -28.25
C SER A 46 -9.91 -6.73 -27.64
N LYS A 47 -9.90 -7.22 -26.37
CA LYS A 47 -11.12 -7.59 -25.65
C LYS A 47 -12.01 -6.38 -25.38
N ILE A 48 -11.41 -5.24 -25.05
CA ILE A 48 -12.10 -3.97 -24.83
C ILE A 48 -12.78 -3.48 -26.12
N GLU A 49 -12.03 -3.40 -27.22
CA GLU A 49 -12.53 -2.93 -28.50
C GLU A 49 -13.66 -3.81 -29.08
N SER A 50 -13.56 -5.13 -28.86
CA SER A 50 -14.59 -6.08 -29.27
C SER A 50 -15.80 -6.16 -28.31
N GLY A 51 -15.81 -5.39 -27.22
CA GLY A 51 -16.86 -5.43 -26.19
C GLY A 51 -16.95 -6.75 -25.42
N LYS A 52 -15.91 -7.59 -25.47
CA LYS A 52 -15.85 -8.92 -24.83
C LYS A 52 -15.20 -8.90 -23.45
N MET A 53 -14.73 -7.75 -22.96
CA MET A 53 -14.19 -7.66 -21.62
C MET A 53 -15.34 -7.69 -20.61
N THR A 54 -15.35 -8.70 -19.75
CA THR A 54 -16.26 -8.86 -18.61
C THR A 54 -15.47 -8.72 -17.33
N LEU A 55 -16.09 -8.15 -16.31
CA LEU A 55 -15.53 -8.08 -14.96
C LEU A 55 -15.98 -9.30 -14.16
N ALA A 56 -15.08 -9.85 -13.36
CA ALA A 56 -15.41 -10.83 -12.34
C ALA A 56 -16.10 -10.13 -11.16
N GLU A 57 -17.11 -10.79 -10.56
CA GLU A 57 -17.68 -10.35 -9.29
C GLU A 57 -17.23 -11.34 -8.22
N GLU A 58 -16.27 -10.91 -7.41
CA GLU A 58 -15.74 -11.68 -6.30
C GLU A 58 -15.70 -10.85 -5.03
N VAL A 59 -15.90 -11.48 -3.88
CA VAL A 59 -15.70 -10.83 -2.59
C VAL A 59 -14.20 -10.71 -2.36
N ILE A 60 -13.75 -9.49 -2.13
CA ILE A 60 -12.35 -9.15 -1.89
C ILE A 60 -12.17 -8.55 -0.49
N GLU A 61 -11.03 -8.79 0.11
CA GLU A 61 -10.53 -8.07 1.29
C GLU A 61 -9.67 -6.89 0.81
N LEU A 62 -10.17 -5.66 1.01
CA LEU A 62 -9.42 -4.45 0.62
C LEU A 62 -8.01 -4.38 1.22
N PRO A 63 -7.79 -4.77 2.51
CA PRO A 63 -6.46 -4.85 3.08
C PRO A 63 -5.49 -5.73 2.27
N GLU A 64 -5.90 -6.92 1.84
CA GLU A 64 -5.05 -7.84 1.06
C GLU A 64 -4.69 -7.28 -0.32
N VAL A 65 -5.65 -6.61 -0.96
CA VAL A 65 -5.42 -5.93 -2.23
C VAL A 65 -4.40 -4.80 -2.05
N MET A 66 -4.53 -4.02 -0.98
CA MET A 66 -3.63 -2.91 -0.67
C MET A 66 -2.24 -3.40 -0.28
N ASP A 67 -2.12 -4.43 0.54
CA ASP A 67 -0.83 -5.04 0.91
C ASP A 67 -0.06 -5.50 -0.32
N THR A 68 -0.75 -6.12 -1.28
CA THR A 68 -0.14 -6.52 -2.56
C THR A 68 0.38 -5.33 -3.35
N ILE A 69 -0.42 -4.26 -3.49
CA ILE A 69 -0.04 -3.06 -4.24
C ILE A 69 1.13 -2.35 -3.56
N VAL A 70 1.05 -2.17 -2.24
CA VAL A 70 2.09 -1.51 -1.44
C VAL A 70 3.41 -2.27 -1.55
N SER A 71 3.40 -3.59 -1.43
CA SER A 71 4.60 -4.43 -1.55
C SER A 71 5.27 -4.31 -2.92
N ILE A 72 4.49 -4.30 -4.01
CA ILE A 72 5.01 -4.10 -5.37
C ILE A 72 5.62 -2.71 -5.51
N MET A 73 4.93 -1.68 -5.04
CA MET A 73 5.38 -0.30 -5.19
C MET A 73 6.60 0.02 -4.35
N GLN A 74 6.70 -0.50 -3.12
CA GLN A 74 7.84 -0.27 -2.24
C GLN A 74 9.17 -0.70 -2.86
N SER A 75 9.20 -1.86 -3.54
CA SER A 75 10.42 -2.31 -4.23
C SER A 75 10.83 -1.33 -5.34
N SER A 76 9.86 -0.81 -6.09
CA SER A 76 10.09 0.15 -7.18
C SER A 76 10.59 1.51 -6.68
N VAL A 77 9.90 2.09 -5.68
CA VAL A 77 10.24 3.42 -5.15
C VAL A 77 11.57 3.40 -4.40
N LYS A 78 11.89 2.31 -3.68
CA LYS A 78 13.19 2.13 -3.02
C LYS A 78 14.34 2.08 -4.05
N ALA A 79 14.17 1.32 -5.13
CA ALA A 79 15.17 1.26 -6.20
C ALA A 79 15.41 2.62 -6.87
N ARG A 80 14.42 3.51 -6.83
CA ARG A 80 14.47 4.87 -7.39
C ARG A 80 14.79 5.96 -6.37
N GLN A 81 15.02 5.59 -5.09
CA GLN A 81 15.31 6.53 -4.00
C GLN A 81 14.19 7.58 -3.82
N GLN A 82 12.95 7.15 -3.92
CA GLN A 82 11.75 7.98 -3.75
C GLN A 82 11.09 7.72 -2.39
N GLN A 83 10.24 8.65 -1.94
CA GLN A 83 9.36 8.47 -0.80
C GLN A 83 8.01 7.95 -1.27
N PHE A 84 7.38 7.07 -0.49
CA PHE A 84 6.07 6.50 -0.78
C PHE A 84 5.19 6.55 0.45
N ASP A 85 4.15 7.37 0.40
CA ASP A 85 3.19 7.59 1.48
C ASP A 85 1.84 6.99 1.11
N VAL A 86 1.26 6.20 2.01
CA VAL A 86 -0.08 5.62 1.82
C VAL A 86 -0.98 6.03 2.99
N ARG A 87 -2.14 6.60 2.68
CA ARG A 87 -3.09 7.12 3.66
C ARG A 87 -4.48 6.58 3.42
N LEU A 88 -5.16 6.22 4.50
CA LEU A 88 -6.57 5.85 4.51
C LEU A 88 -7.41 6.96 5.13
N ARG A 89 -8.60 7.18 4.58
CA ARG A 89 -9.58 8.13 5.14
C ARG A 89 -10.96 7.53 5.13
N HIS A 90 -11.60 7.54 6.29
CA HIS A 90 -13.03 7.18 6.47
C HIS A 90 -13.39 5.77 5.97
N ILE A 91 -12.43 4.83 5.92
CA ILE A 91 -12.69 3.46 5.49
C ILE A 91 -13.57 2.77 6.53
N ARG A 92 -14.75 2.30 6.10
CA ARG A 92 -15.74 1.60 6.93
C ARG A 92 -15.96 0.17 6.44
N HIS A 93 -15.80 -0.04 5.14
CA HIS A 93 -16.06 -1.32 4.50
C HIS A 93 -14.76 -1.87 3.91
N GLU A 94 -14.31 -2.97 4.44
CA GLU A 94 -13.08 -3.64 4.01
C GLU A 94 -13.36 -4.82 3.09
N GLN A 95 -14.58 -5.38 3.16
CA GLN A 95 -15.03 -6.44 2.27
C GLN A 95 -15.92 -5.87 1.17
N LEU A 96 -15.47 -6.00 -0.05
CA LEU A 96 -16.07 -5.40 -1.23
C LEU A 96 -16.30 -6.47 -2.30
N CYS A 97 -17.21 -6.21 -3.23
CA CYS A 97 -17.46 -7.10 -4.36
C CYS A 97 -16.97 -6.45 -5.64
N CYS A 98 -15.85 -6.92 -6.20
CA CYS A 98 -15.31 -6.43 -7.47
C CYS A 98 -14.25 -7.38 -8.05
N ASP A 99 -13.82 -7.09 -9.27
CA ASP A 99 -12.68 -7.79 -9.90
C ASP A 99 -11.35 -7.29 -9.31
N SER A 100 -10.75 -8.08 -8.40
CA SER A 100 -9.51 -7.73 -7.70
C SER A 100 -8.33 -7.58 -8.67
N LEU A 101 -8.28 -8.41 -9.72
CA LEU A 101 -7.22 -8.36 -10.72
C LEU A 101 -7.27 -7.03 -11.49
N ARG A 102 -8.47 -6.62 -11.92
CA ARG A 102 -8.65 -5.37 -12.66
C ARG A 102 -8.48 -4.14 -11.79
N LEU A 103 -8.93 -4.18 -10.54
CA LEU A 103 -8.67 -3.11 -9.57
C LEU A 103 -7.16 -2.93 -9.36
N ARG A 104 -6.42 -4.00 -9.09
CA ARG A 104 -4.95 -3.96 -8.96
C ARG A 104 -4.28 -3.46 -10.24
N GLN A 105 -4.72 -3.92 -11.42
CA GLN A 105 -4.17 -3.50 -12.71
C GLN A 105 -4.26 -1.98 -12.88
N VAL A 106 -5.42 -1.38 -12.60
CA VAL A 106 -5.62 0.08 -12.69
C VAL A 106 -4.71 0.82 -11.72
N LEU A 107 -4.71 0.43 -10.43
CA LEU A 107 -3.96 1.12 -9.39
C LEU A 107 -2.44 1.00 -9.59
N ILE A 108 -1.95 -0.20 -9.89
CA ILE A 108 -0.52 -0.43 -10.16
C ILE A 108 -0.07 0.36 -11.39
N ASN A 109 -0.90 0.43 -12.45
CA ASN A 109 -0.55 1.18 -13.64
C ASN A 109 -0.39 2.69 -13.35
N VAL A 110 -1.29 3.29 -12.58
CA VAL A 110 -1.19 4.71 -12.21
C VAL A 110 -0.01 4.95 -11.28
N LEU A 111 0.16 4.11 -10.23
CA LEU A 111 1.26 4.21 -9.27
C LEU A 111 2.63 4.00 -9.91
N SER A 112 2.76 3.03 -10.83
CA SER A 112 4.01 2.78 -11.55
C SER A 112 4.38 3.95 -12.46
N ASN A 113 3.39 4.59 -13.09
CA ASN A 113 3.62 5.81 -13.86
C ASN A 113 4.07 6.96 -12.93
N ALA A 114 3.42 7.18 -11.80
CA ALA A 114 3.84 8.17 -10.81
C ALA A 114 5.30 7.96 -10.38
N SER A 115 5.69 6.73 -9.98
CA SER A 115 7.08 6.41 -9.63
C SER A 115 8.04 6.56 -10.81
N LYS A 116 7.61 6.22 -12.03
CA LYS A 116 8.45 6.28 -13.25
C LYS A 116 8.84 7.71 -13.59
N PHE A 117 7.95 8.67 -13.40
CA PHE A 117 8.14 10.07 -13.78
C PHE A 117 8.54 10.98 -12.62
N THR A 118 8.68 10.45 -11.41
CA THR A 118 9.20 11.16 -10.25
C THR A 118 10.73 10.98 -10.19
N PRO A 119 11.51 12.06 -10.02
CA PRO A 119 12.96 11.97 -9.86
C PRO A 119 13.34 11.36 -8.50
N PRO A 120 14.60 10.90 -8.34
CA PRO A 120 15.14 10.51 -7.04
C PRO A 120 14.96 11.63 -6.01
N GLY A 121 14.58 11.27 -4.77
CA GLY A 121 14.26 12.21 -3.69
C GLY A 121 12.85 12.79 -3.75
N GLY A 122 12.10 12.55 -4.84
CA GLY A 122 10.70 12.97 -4.93
C GLY A 122 9.76 12.03 -4.19
N THR A 123 8.49 12.44 -4.11
CA THR A 123 7.45 11.74 -3.35
C THR A 123 6.34 11.23 -4.26
N VAL A 124 5.87 10.03 -4.00
CA VAL A 124 4.63 9.46 -4.54
C VAL A 124 3.69 9.23 -3.36
N SER A 125 2.50 9.80 -3.38
CA SER A 125 1.48 9.58 -2.35
C SER A 125 0.27 8.85 -2.93
N PHE A 126 -0.32 7.97 -2.12
CA PHE A 126 -1.49 7.18 -2.46
C PHE A 126 -2.53 7.31 -1.36
N ASP A 127 -3.55 8.11 -1.60
CA ASP A 127 -4.66 8.33 -0.67
C ASP A 127 -5.88 7.50 -1.08
N ILE A 128 -6.50 6.81 -0.12
CA ILE A 128 -7.70 6.00 -0.31
C ILE A 128 -8.76 6.55 0.63
N GLU A 129 -9.89 6.97 0.07
CA GLU A 129 -10.98 7.58 0.82
C GLU A 129 -12.30 6.89 0.48
N GLU A 130 -13.02 6.46 1.50
CA GLU A 130 -14.38 6.00 1.35
C GLU A 130 -15.34 7.16 1.58
N THR A 131 -16.31 7.34 0.68
CA THR A 131 -17.36 8.34 0.81
C THR A 131 -18.73 7.68 0.77
N ALA A 132 -19.68 8.29 1.46
CA ALA A 132 -21.05 7.77 1.50
C ALA A 132 -21.68 7.71 0.10
N SER A 133 -22.48 6.67 -0.13
CA SER A 133 -23.31 6.51 -1.32
C SER A 133 -24.78 6.70 -0.95
N GLU A 134 -25.58 7.20 -1.89
CA GLU A 134 -27.05 7.20 -1.74
C GLU A 134 -27.61 5.77 -1.74
N ASN A 135 -26.90 4.82 -2.33
CA ASN A 135 -27.24 3.40 -2.30
C ASN A 135 -26.48 2.70 -1.18
N ALA A 136 -27.20 2.24 -0.14
CA ALA A 136 -26.64 1.55 1.01
C ALA A 136 -25.88 0.25 0.67
N ALA A 137 -26.14 -0.37 -0.49
CA ALA A 137 -25.44 -1.57 -0.95
C ALA A 137 -24.07 -1.28 -1.60
N LYS A 138 -23.67 0.00 -1.76
CA LYS A 138 -22.42 0.42 -2.39
C LYS A 138 -21.77 1.53 -1.58
N ALA A 139 -20.45 1.58 -1.62
CA ALA A 139 -19.65 2.72 -1.16
C ALA A 139 -18.85 3.31 -2.33
N TRP A 140 -18.65 4.61 -2.31
CA TRP A 140 -17.76 5.27 -3.24
C TRP A 140 -16.34 5.26 -2.68
N PHE A 141 -15.42 4.64 -3.41
CA PHE A 141 -14.01 4.67 -3.11
C PHE A 141 -13.29 5.64 -4.06
N LYS A 142 -12.58 6.59 -3.47
CA LYS A 142 -11.73 7.54 -4.16
C LYS A 142 -10.28 7.17 -3.92
N PHE A 143 -9.58 6.81 -4.97
CA PHE A 143 -8.16 6.56 -4.98
C PHE A 143 -7.45 7.75 -5.61
N THR A 144 -6.57 8.41 -4.87
CA THR A 144 -5.81 9.57 -5.35
C THR A 144 -4.33 9.24 -5.34
N VAL A 145 -3.68 9.31 -6.49
CA VAL A 145 -2.25 9.15 -6.64
C VAL A 145 -1.65 10.49 -7.03
N ARG A 146 -0.76 11.02 -6.19
CA ARG A 146 -0.01 12.25 -6.46
C ARG A 146 1.47 11.96 -6.55
N ASP A 147 2.14 12.62 -7.46
CA ASP A 147 3.59 12.59 -7.58
C ASP A 147 4.17 14.01 -7.66
N THR A 148 5.41 14.15 -7.25
CA THR A 148 6.21 15.38 -7.40
C THR A 148 7.15 15.28 -8.60
N GLY A 149 6.65 14.69 -9.68
CA GLY A 149 7.40 14.42 -10.89
C GLY A 149 7.49 15.58 -11.85
N ILE A 150 7.88 15.28 -13.07
CA ILE A 150 8.08 16.29 -14.13
C ILE A 150 6.79 16.96 -14.60
N GLY A 151 5.61 16.43 -14.21
CA GLY A 151 4.32 16.85 -14.71
C GLY A 151 4.09 16.52 -16.18
N ILE A 152 2.92 16.89 -16.70
CA ILE A 152 2.42 16.56 -18.03
C ILE A 152 2.05 17.86 -18.75
N LYS A 153 2.44 17.99 -20.01
CA LYS A 153 2.09 19.17 -20.81
C LYS A 153 0.59 19.24 -21.09
N PRO A 154 -0.02 20.44 -21.10
CA PRO A 154 -1.46 20.61 -21.29
C PRO A 154 -1.98 20.00 -22.60
N GLU A 155 -1.15 20.02 -23.66
CA GLU A 155 -1.51 19.42 -24.95
C GLU A 155 -1.67 17.90 -24.83
N PHE A 156 -0.80 17.25 -24.03
CA PHE A 156 -0.81 15.80 -23.85
C PHE A 156 -1.90 15.33 -22.88
N LEU A 157 -2.31 16.16 -21.91
CA LEU A 157 -3.38 15.82 -20.95
C LEU A 157 -4.69 15.44 -21.67
N ARG A 158 -4.99 16.04 -22.82
CA ARG A 158 -6.19 15.73 -23.62
C ARG A 158 -6.14 14.34 -24.22
N ASP A 159 -4.96 13.81 -24.42
CA ASP A 159 -4.71 12.57 -25.17
C ASP A 159 -4.18 11.42 -24.30
N ILE A 160 -3.99 11.65 -23.01
CA ILE A 160 -3.35 10.69 -22.08
C ILE A 160 -4.09 9.34 -22.00
N PHE A 161 -5.40 9.34 -22.22
CA PHE A 161 -6.23 8.13 -22.22
C PHE A 161 -6.45 7.54 -23.63
N LYS A 162 -5.84 8.11 -24.67
CA LYS A 162 -5.90 7.53 -26.01
C LYS A 162 -4.88 6.39 -26.17
N PRO A 163 -5.23 5.28 -26.83
CA PRO A 163 -4.31 4.18 -27.06
C PRO A 163 -3.06 4.62 -27.84
N PHE A 164 -1.92 4.01 -27.56
CA PHE A 164 -0.62 4.23 -28.24
C PHE A 164 -0.09 5.67 -28.15
N THR A 165 -0.63 6.49 -27.28
CA THR A 165 -0.21 7.88 -27.13
C THR A 165 0.92 7.99 -26.12
N ARG A 166 2.02 8.69 -26.49
CA ARG A 166 3.17 8.98 -25.63
C ARG A 166 3.59 10.42 -25.83
N GLU A 167 3.97 11.07 -24.73
CA GLU A 167 4.55 12.42 -24.82
C GLU A 167 5.94 12.34 -25.46
N LYS A 168 6.15 13.11 -26.54
CA LYS A 168 7.46 13.25 -27.20
C LYS A 168 8.28 14.30 -26.46
N ASP A 169 9.13 13.86 -25.55
CA ASP A 169 10.08 14.72 -24.84
C ASP A 169 11.38 13.94 -24.67
N SER A 170 12.52 14.57 -24.97
CA SER A 170 13.86 13.94 -24.88
C SER A 170 14.18 13.42 -23.46
N ARG A 171 13.50 13.95 -22.43
CA ARG A 171 13.61 13.46 -21.05
C ARG A 171 12.84 12.16 -20.82
N ILE A 172 11.82 11.90 -21.66
CA ILE A 172 10.88 10.78 -21.57
C ILE A 172 11.25 9.67 -22.57
N ASP A 173 11.92 10.00 -23.67
CA ASP A 173 12.24 9.06 -24.78
C ASP A 173 13.02 7.81 -24.34
N LYS A 174 13.73 7.87 -23.20
CA LYS A 174 14.43 6.72 -22.60
C LYS A 174 13.55 5.84 -21.73
N THR A 175 12.30 6.23 -21.51
CA THR A 175 11.39 5.55 -20.60
C THR A 175 10.50 4.57 -21.36
N GLU A 176 10.64 3.28 -21.11
CA GLU A 176 9.88 2.21 -21.78
C GLU A 176 8.39 2.26 -21.42
N GLY A 177 7.50 1.93 -22.38
CA GLY A 177 6.06 1.79 -22.17
C GLY A 177 5.28 1.62 -23.46
N SER A 178 4.19 0.85 -23.43
CA SER A 178 3.32 0.55 -24.59
C SER A 178 2.46 1.75 -25.03
N GLY A 179 2.19 2.69 -24.14
CA GLY A 179 1.17 3.73 -24.34
C GLY A 179 -0.28 3.18 -24.30
N LEU A 180 -0.46 1.94 -23.84
CA LEU A 180 -1.79 1.31 -23.71
C LEU A 180 -2.32 1.36 -22.27
N GLY A 181 -1.46 1.37 -21.27
CA GLY A 181 -1.86 1.21 -19.87
C GLY A 181 -2.92 2.21 -19.41
N MET A 182 -2.76 3.51 -19.71
CA MET A 182 -3.75 4.52 -19.30
C MET A 182 -5.09 4.37 -20.03
N ALA A 183 -5.07 3.98 -21.32
CA ALA A 183 -6.28 3.71 -22.09
C ALA A 183 -7.03 2.48 -21.54
N ILE A 184 -6.30 1.43 -21.18
CA ILE A 184 -6.85 0.22 -20.55
C ILE A 184 -7.43 0.58 -19.17
N SER A 185 -6.69 1.34 -18.34
CA SER A 185 -7.15 1.77 -17.02
C SER A 185 -8.45 2.59 -17.11
N LYS A 186 -8.53 3.55 -18.04
CA LYS A 186 -9.75 4.32 -18.27
C LYS A 186 -10.93 3.42 -18.59
N LYS A 187 -10.72 2.44 -19.46
CA LYS A 187 -11.79 1.54 -19.88
C LYS A 187 -12.23 0.58 -18.79
N ILE A 188 -11.30 0.05 -17.99
CA ILE A 188 -11.63 -0.77 -16.81
C ILE A 188 -12.46 0.04 -15.82
N VAL A 189 -12.03 1.26 -15.50
CA VAL A 189 -12.75 2.17 -14.59
C VAL A 189 -14.16 2.46 -15.12
N ASP A 190 -14.32 2.71 -16.43
CA ASP A 190 -15.64 2.92 -17.07
C ASP A 190 -16.53 1.67 -16.94
N LEU A 191 -15.97 0.46 -17.15
CA LEU A 191 -16.69 -0.80 -16.97
C LEU A 191 -17.10 -1.05 -15.51
N MET A 192 -16.29 -0.59 -14.56
CA MET A 192 -16.63 -0.62 -13.12
C MET A 192 -17.64 0.45 -12.71
N GLY A 193 -18.12 1.28 -13.65
CA GLY A 193 -19.09 2.35 -13.41
C GLY A 193 -18.48 3.58 -12.71
N GLY A 194 -17.17 3.74 -12.77
CA GLY A 194 -16.43 4.81 -12.11
C GLY A 194 -15.93 5.91 -13.05
N THR A 195 -15.07 6.77 -12.50
CA THR A 195 -14.39 7.85 -13.24
C THR A 195 -12.91 7.88 -12.92
N ILE A 196 -12.09 8.26 -13.90
CA ILE A 196 -10.67 8.58 -13.72
C ILE A 196 -10.38 9.96 -14.31
N GLU A 197 -9.77 10.80 -13.52
CA GLU A 197 -9.44 12.19 -13.83
C GLU A 197 -7.95 12.41 -13.60
N VAL A 198 -7.37 13.40 -14.30
CA VAL A 198 -5.96 13.78 -14.16
C VAL A 198 -5.85 15.29 -14.08
N SER A 199 -5.03 15.77 -13.15
CA SER A 199 -4.59 17.15 -13.04
C SER A 199 -3.07 17.17 -12.97
N SER A 200 -2.42 18.03 -13.74
CA SER A 200 -0.95 18.07 -13.79
C SER A 200 -0.45 19.44 -14.17
N GLU A 201 0.69 19.81 -13.59
CA GLU A 201 1.44 21.03 -13.91
C GLU A 201 2.91 20.67 -14.13
N VAL A 202 3.47 21.16 -15.26
CA VAL A 202 4.85 20.87 -15.63
C VAL A 202 5.82 21.41 -14.57
N GLY A 203 6.66 20.53 -14.05
CA GLY A 203 7.65 20.85 -13.01
C GLY A 203 7.12 20.76 -11.57
N THR A 204 5.81 20.59 -11.38
CA THR A 204 5.18 20.47 -10.05
C THR A 204 4.79 19.01 -9.75
N GLY A 205 4.27 18.28 -10.76
CA GLY A 205 3.87 16.87 -10.63
C GLY A 205 2.49 16.58 -11.23
N THR A 206 1.96 15.41 -10.90
CA THR A 206 0.67 14.93 -11.43
C THR A 206 -0.19 14.37 -10.31
N GLU A 207 -1.50 14.60 -10.42
CA GLU A 207 -2.53 13.97 -9.58
C GLU A 207 -3.50 13.19 -10.46
N PHE A 208 -3.64 11.90 -10.21
CA PHE A 208 -4.72 11.07 -10.73
C PHE A 208 -5.75 10.81 -9.65
N THR A 209 -7.01 11.00 -9.99
CA THR A 209 -8.14 10.67 -9.11
C THR A 209 -9.03 9.64 -9.79
N ILE A 210 -9.20 8.48 -9.14
CA ILE A 210 -10.07 7.38 -9.57
C ILE A 210 -11.22 7.29 -8.58
N ARG A 211 -12.46 7.27 -9.04
CA ARG A 211 -13.65 7.07 -8.20
C ARG A 211 -14.40 5.84 -8.68
N LEU A 212 -14.64 4.90 -7.77
CA LEU A 212 -15.32 3.63 -8.06
C LEU A 212 -16.49 3.41 -7.11
N PRO A 213 -17.70 3.08 -7.61
CA PRO A 213 -18.83 2.66 -6.78
C PRO A 213 -18.73 1.15 -6.53
N LEU A 214 -18.09 0.75 -5.43
CA LEU A 214 -17.86 -0.65 -5.12
C LEU A 214 -19.03 -1.19 -4.27
N PRO A 215 -19.67 -2.33 -4.66
CA PRO A 215 -20.62 -3.01 -3.84
C PRO A 215 -20.00 -3.50 -2.53
N ILE A 216 -20.74 -3.33 -1.43
CA ILE A 216 -20.33 -3.76 -0.10
C ILE A 216 -20.73 -5.22 0.07
N SER A 217 -19.83 -6.06 0.61
CA SER A 217 -20.18 -7.40 1.03
C SER A 217 -20.97 -7.36 2.35
N GLU A 218 -22.04 -8.14 2.45
CA GLU A 218 -22.83 -8.27 3.69
C GLU A 218 -22.14 -9.10 4.78
N LEU A 219 -20.95 -9.65 4.51
CA LEU A 219 -20.16 -10.35 5.50
C LEU A 219 -19.65 -9.32 6.53
N GLU A 220 -20.17 -9.39 7.74
CA GLU A 220 -19.73 -8.52 8.83
C GLU A 220 -18.25 -8.83 9.19
N LEU A 221 -17.44 -7.78 9.29
CA LEU A 221 -16.20 -7.83 10.07
C LEU A 221 -16.54 -8.40 11.44
N GLY A 222 -15.88 -9.46 11.86
CA GLY A 222 -16.19 -10.16 13.11
C GLY A 222 -16.46 -9.20 14.27
N ASN A 223 -17.43 -9.54 15.09
CA ASN A 223 -17.90 -8.69 16.19
C ASN A 223 -16.79 -8.58 17.27
N PHE A 224 -15.78 -7.75 17.02
CA PHE A 224 -14.65 -7.55 17.91
C PHE A 224 -15.11 -6.80 19.15
N LYS A 225 -15.04 -7.46 20.32
CA LYS A 225 -15.31 -6.83 21.61
C LYS A 225 -13.99 -6.70 22.37
N PHE A 226 -13.66 -5.48 22.72
CA PHE A 226 -12.50 -5.18 23.55
C PHE A 226 -12.95 -4.73 24.94
N PRO A 227 -12.15 -4.99 26.00
CA PRO A 227 -12.37 -4.37 27.30
C PRO A 227 -12.15 -2.86 27.21
N ASP A 228 -12.43 -2.15 28.31
CA ASP A 228 -12.09 -0.72 28.40
C ASP A 228 -10.58 -0.54 28.39
N LEU A 229 -10.03 -0.15 27.23
CA LEU A 229 -8.62 0.08 27.02
C LEU A 229 -8.35 1.55 26.72
N LYS A 230 -7.13 1.99 27.08
CA LYS A 230 -6.60 3.32 26.76
C LYS A 230 -5.31 3.18 25.98
N ILE A 231 -5.28 3.63 24.74
CA ILE A 231 -4.16 3.45 23.80
C ILE A 231 -3.64 4.81 23.34
N ILE A 232 -2.33 4.95 23.19
CA ILE A 232 -1.73 6.10 22.55
C ILE A 232 -1.20 5.72 21.16
N VAL A 233 -1.53 6.54 20.15
CA VAL A 233 -1.07 6.42 18.77
C VAL A 233 -0.01 7.50 18.52
N VAL A 234 1.10 7.12 17.92
CA VAL A 234 2.23 8.04 17.65
C VAL A 234 2.65 7.86 16.20
N ASP A 235 2.45 8.91 15.40
CA ASP A 235 2.80 8.94 13.97
C ASP A 235 3.04 10.40 13.57
N ASP A 236 4.06 10.73 12.80
CA ASP A 236 4.34 12.11 12.38
C ASP A 236 3.30 12.66 11.39
N ASP A 237 2.50 11.79 10.77
CA ASP A 237 1.35 12.18 9.94
C ASP A 237 0.06 12.27 10.77
N VAL A 238 -0.45 13.50 10.96
CA VAL A 238 -1.70 13.78 11.67
C VAL A 238 -2.88 12.98 11.09
N ILE A 239 -2.92 12.79 9.77
CA ILE A 239 -4.01 12.05 9.10
C ILE A 239 -4.02 10.58 9.54
N VAL A 240 -2.85 9.97 9.68
CA VAL A 240 -2.71 8.59 10.17
C VAL A 240 -3.10 8.50 11.64
N CYS A 241 -2.71 9.48 12.46
CA CYS A 241 -3.13 9.57 13.87
C CYS A 241 -4.65 9.65 14.01
N GLU A 242 -5.29 10.57 13.29
CA GLU A 242 -6.74 10.77 13.30
C GLU A 242 -7.49 9.53 12.81
N HIS A 243 -7.03 8.93 11.71
CA HIS A 243 -7.62 7.71 11.18
C HIS A 243 -7.53 6.56 12.19
N THR A 244 -6.35 6.30 12.75
CA THR A 244 -6.14 5.19 13.69
C THR A 244 -6.93 5.38 14.98
N THR A 245 -7.00 6.61 15.51
CA THR A 245 -7.83 6.91 16.69
C THR A 245 -9.31 6.79 16.41
N GLU A 246 -9.77 7.13 15.22
CA GLU A 246 -11.16 6.91 14.81
C GLU A 246 -11.51 5.41 14.74
N LEU A 247 -10.61 4.58 14.21
CA LEU A 247 -10.78 3.12 14.22
C LEU A 247 -10.88 2.58 15.67
N LEU A 248 -9.99 3.02 16.57
CA LEU A 248 -10.03 2.63 17.99
C LEU A 248 -11.34 3.04 18.65
N ARG A 249 -11.83 4.26 18.37
CA ARG A 249 -13.10 4.77 18.90
C ARG A 249 -14.29 3.94 18.43
N GLN A 250 -14.31 3.47 17.17
CA GLN A 250 -15.38 2.65 16.63
C GLN A 250 -15.52 1.29 17.33
N ILE A 251 -14.43 0.75 17.89
CA ILE A 251 -14.42 -0.50 18.68
C ILE A 251 -14.47 -0.26 20.19
N GLY A 252 -14.78 0.98 20.61
CA GLY A 252 -14.99 1.34 22.00
C GLY A 252 -13.71 1.55 22.83
N ILE A 253 -12.56 1.71 22.19
CA ILE A 253 -11.27 1.94 22.86
C ILE A 253 -11.00 3.45 22.96
N ARG A 254 -10.62 3.89 24.17
CA ARG A 254 -10.18 5.28 24.41
C ARG A 254 -8.76 5.47 23.84
N SER A 255 -8.55 6.56 23.12
CA SER A 255 -7.24 6.81 22.53
C SER A 255 -6.84 8.27 22.54
N ASP A 256 -5.54 8.48 22.72
CA ASP A 256 -4.84 9.75 22.52
C ASP A 256 -3.86 9.60 21.36
N TRP A 257 -3.37 10.71 20.83
CA TRP A 257 -2.31 10.66 19.82
C TRP A 257 -1.26 11.77 20.01
N GLU A 258 -0.08 11.56 19.47
CA GLU A 258 1.03 12.52 19.37
C GLU A 258 1.74 12.37 18.02
N THR A 259 2.31 13.48 17.55
CA THR A 259 3.07 13.48 16.28
C THR A 259 4.58 13.47 16.48
N CYS A 260 5.06 13.21 17.70
CA CYS A 260 6.47 13.27 18.04
C CYS A 260 6.79 12.23 19.13
N GLY A 261 7.84 11.44 18.93
CA GLY A 261 8.26 10.40 19.88
C GLY A 261 8.59 10.95 21.27
N GLN A 262 9.26 12.09 21.36
CA GLN A 262 9.60 12.71 22.66
C GLN A 262 8.35 13.12 23.45
N ARG A 263 7.36 13.72 22.80
CA ARG A 263 6.08 14.08 23.46
C ARG A 263 5.30 12.86 23.87
N ALA A 264 5.32 11.83 23.04
CA ALA A 264 4.69 10.55 23.36
C ALA A 264 5.29 9.92 24.61
N VAL A 265 6.63 9.88 24.75
CA VAL A 265 7.32 9.42 25.96
C VAL A 265 6.86 10.22 27.18
N GLN A 266 6.87 11.55 27.12
CA GLN A 266 6.44 12.41 28.24
C GLN A 266 5.00 12.13 28.64
N LYS A 267 4.10 11.96 27.67
CA LYS A 267 2.67 11.69 27.91
C LYS A 267 2.44 10.32 28.54
N VAL A 268 3.15 9.29 28.04
CA VAL A 268 3.11 7.93 28.60
C VAL A 268 3.60 7.91 30.04
N LEU A 269 4.71 8.59 30.35
CA LEU A 269 5.26 8.67 31.70
C LEU A 269 4.36 9.46 32.65
N ALA A 270 3.81 10.59 32.20
CA ALA A 270 2.89 11.39 33.00
C ALA A 270 1.60 10.61 33.34
N ALA A 271 1.05 9.88 32.38
CA ALA A 271 -0.14 9.03 32.60
C ALA A 271 0.16 7.90 33.62
N HIS A 272 1.34 7.27 33.49
CA HIS A 272 1.78 6.24 34.43
C HIS A 272 1.94 6.79 35.87
N GLN A 273 2.57 7.96 36.03
CA GLN A 273 2.74 8.63 37.34
C GLN A 273 1.40 9.08 37.95
N ALA A 274 0.44 9.44 37.11
CA ALA A 274 -0.90 9.83 37.55
C ALA A 274 -1.80 8.63 37.98
N GLY A 275 -1.33 7.39 37.81
CA GLY A 275 -2.12 6.18 38.08
C GLY A 275 -3.17 5.85 37.00
N GLU A 276 -3.06 6.47 35.83
CA GLU A 276 -3.94 6.22 34.67
C GLU A 276 -3.11 5.79 33.44
N PRO A 277 -2.36 4.67 33.51
CA PRO A 277 -1.46 4.25 32.47
C PRO A 277 -2.19 3.94 31.16
N TYR A 278 -1.45 3.98 30.06
CA TYR A 278 -1.92 3.40 28.80
C TYR A 278 -1.78 1.87 28.82
N ASP A 279 -2.73 1.19 28.19
CA ASP A 279 -2.73 -0.27 28.04
C ASP A 279 -1.91 -0.74 26.82
N ALA A 280 -1.67 0.14 25.86
CA ALA A 280 -0.78 -0.12 24.73
C ALA A 280 -0.29 1.18 24.09
N VAL A 281 0.83 1.06 23.35
CA VAL A 281 1.39 2.10 22.49
C VAL A 281 1.41 1.59 21.06
N ILE A 282 0.81 2.32 20.13
CA ILE A 282 0.91 2.10 18.70
C ILE A 282 1.84 3.19 18.16
N LEU A 283 2.93 2.80 17.50
CA LEU A 283 4.05 3.69 17.26
C LEU A 283 4.58 3.53 15.83
N ASP A 284 4.62 4.62 15.07
CA ASP A 284 5.27 4.59 13.76
C ASP A 284 6.77 4.32 13.87
N CYS A 285 7.27 3.49 12.98
CA CYS A 285 8.68 3.12 12.93
C CYS A 285 9.55 4.29 12.49
N ARG A 286 9.07 5.15 11.58
CA ARG A 286 9.86 6.23 10.98
C ARG A 286 9.27 7.59 11.30
N MET A 287 9.86 8.29 12.25
CA MET A 287 9.54 9.68 12.56
C MET A 287 10.79 10.56 12.44
N PRO A 288 10.68 11.83 12.00
CA PRO A 288 11.84 12.68 11.69
C PRO A 288 12.77 12.93 12.86
N ASP A 289 12.20 13.18 14.06
CA ASP A 289 12.98 13.65 15.23
C ASP A 289 13.53 12.50 16.09
N GLN A 290 12.74 11.46 16.28
CA GLN A 290 13.06 10.29 17.09
C GLN A 290 12.32 9.10 16.53
N ASP A 291 13.03 8.08 16.05
CA ASP A 291 12.39 6.91 15.46
C ASP A 291 11.61 6.08 16.49
N GLY A 292 10.70 5.24 15.98
CA GLY A 292 9.84 4.43 16.84
C GLY A 292 10.61 3.41 17.67
N VAL A 293 11.70 2.86 17.15
CA VAL A 293 12.53 1.88 17.88
C VAL A 293 13.22 2.55 19.07
N GLU A 294 13.75 3.76 18.88
CA GLU A 294 14.36 4.55 19.94
C GLU A 294 13.31 4.98 20.97
N THR A 295 12.14 5.43 20.52
CA THR A 295 11.00 5.79 21.38
C THR A 295 10.57 4.61 22.25
N ALA A 296 10.43 3.42 21.65
CA ALA A 296 10.11 2.19 22.39
C ALA A 296 11.16 1.85 23.45
N ALA A 297 12.45 1.95 23.10
CA ALA A 297 13.54 1.70 24.04
C ALA A 297 13.53 2.65 25.24
N ILE A 298 13.21 3.94 25.03
CA ILE A 298 13.10 4.93 26.12
C ILE A 298 11.92 4.60 27.04
N ILE A 299 10.73 4.32 26.47
CA ILE A 299 9.55 3.93 27.24
C ILE A 299 9.87 2.69 28.08
N ARG A 300 10.51 1.67 27.50
CA ARG A 300 10.84 0.41 28.15
C ARG A 300 11.83 0.55 29.31
N ARG A 301 12.77 1.50 29.21
CA ARG A 301 13.70 1.81 30.31
C ARG A 301 13.03 2.53 31.45
N ALA A 302 12.02 3.33 31.16
CA ALA A 302 11.35 4.17 32.15
C ALA A 302 10.18 3.46 32.86
N ILE A 303 9.52 2.50 32.17
CA ILE A 303 8.38 1.73 32.69
C ILE A 303 8.78 0.27 32.76
N SER A 304 8.82 -0.27 33.97
CA SER A 304 9.18 -1.68 34.24
C SER A 304 8.01 -2.65 34.04
N GLU A 305 6.78 -2.14 34.08
CA GLU A 305 5.57 -2.94 33.91
C GLU A 305 5.36 -3.32 32.43
N PRO A 306 4.68 -4.44 32.17
CA PRO A 306 4.43 -4.89 30.82
C PRO A 306 3.44 -3.93 30.11
N LEU A 307 3.95 -3.06 29.25
CA LEU A 307 3.17 -2.18 28.37
C LEU A 307 3.36 -2.65 26.94
N PRO A 308 2.34 -3.22 26.27
CA PRO A 308 2.44 -3.60 24.87
C PRO A 308 2.80 -2.42 23.96
N ILE A 309 3.87 -2.59 23.17
CA ILE A 309 4.29 -1.63 22.16
C ILE A 309 4.21 -2.32 20.80
N ILE A 310 3.39 -1.76 19.90
CA ILE A 310 3.15 -2.25 18.55
C ILE A 310 3.75 -1.23 17.59
N LEU A 311 4.72 -1.64 16.78
CA LEU A 311 5.25 -0.78 15.72
C LEU A 311 4.43 -0.89 14.46
N ILE A 312 4.11 0.26 13.87
CA ILE A 312 3.57 0.33 12.52
C ILE A 312 4.74 0.61 11.57
N SER A 313 4.88 -0.21 10.53
CA SER A 313 5.94 -0.02 9.55
C SER A 313 5.38 -0.12 8.14
N ALA A 314 5.88 0.74 7.26
CA ALA A 314 5.65 0.59 5.83
C ALA A 314 6.51 -0.54 5.22
N TYR A 315 7.37 -1.19 6.01
CA TYR A 315 8.39 -2.10 5.49
C TYR A 315 8.77 -3.19 6.48
N ASP A 316 8.60 -4.45 6.10
CA ASP A 316 9.20 -5.60 6.77
C ASP A 316 10.68 -5.75 6.36
N SER A 317 11.59 -5.09 7.06
CA SER A 317 13.00 -5.46 6.97
C SER A 317 13.37 -6.27 8.22
N ALA A 318 13.89 -7.46 8.03
CA ALA A 318 14.35 -8.35 9.11
C ALA A 318 15.31 -7.64 10.08
N ASP A 319 16.10 -6.69 9.58
CA ASP A 319 17.03 -5.89 10.38
C ASP A 319 16.30 -4.93 11.34
N VAL A 320 15.22 -4.29 10.88
CA VAL A 320 14.40 -3.37 11.71
C VAL A 320 13.63 -4.19 12.74
N GLU A 321 13.05 -5.31 12.35
CA GLU A 321 12.34 -6.20 13.25
C GLU A 321 13.25 -6.69 14.39
N THR A 322 14.46 -7.13 14.07
CA THR A 322 15.43 -7.58 15.06
C THR A 322 15.81 -6.48 16.06
N LYS A 323 16.09 -5.27 15.58
CA LYS A 323 16.39 -4.11 16.43
C LYS A 323 15.20 -3.73 17.32
N ALA A 324 14.00 -3.72 16.76
CA ALA A 324 12.79 -3.38 17.48
C ALA A 324 12.45 -4.39 18.59
N ARG A 325 12.63 -5.68 18.33
CA ARG A 325 12.47 -6.72 19.35
C ARG A 325 13.46 -6.55 20.50
N HIS A 326 14.73 -6.20 20.24
CA HIS A 326 15.71 -5.87 21.25
C HIS A 326 15.36 -4.59 22.03
N ALA A 327 14.67 -3.64 21.41
CA ALA A 327 14.14 -2.45 22.07
C ALA A 327 12.88 -2.71 22.91
N GLY A 328 12.36 -3.95 22.93
CA GLY A 328 11.22 -4.36 23.73
C GLY A 328 9.86 -4.14 23.03
N VAL A 329 9.84 -4.06 21.70
CA VAL A 329 8.60 -4.05 20.92
C VAL A 329 7.96 -5.43 20.93
N ASN A 330 6.64 -5.47 21.14
CA ASN A 330 5.85 -6.70 21.26
C ASN A 330 5.31 -7.20 19.91
N GLY A 331 5.00 -6.27 19.01
CA GLY A 331 4.35 -6.61 17.76
C GLY A 331 4.57 -5.61 16.64
N PHE A 332 4.17 -6.03 15.43
CA PHE A 332 4.28 -5.23 14.22
C PHE A 332 2.96 -5.21 13.47
N MET A 333 2.67 -4.08 12.82
CA MET A 333 1.60 -3.89 11.85
C MET A 333 2.14 -3.22 10.60
N THR A 334 1.54 -3.50 9.45
CA THR A 334 1.87 -2.84 8.17
C THR A 334 1.02 -1.58 7.98
N LYS A 335 1.59 -0.53 7.37
CA LYS A 335 0.82 0.58 6.79
C LYS A 335 0.28 0.14 5.42
N PRO A 336 -0.95 0.51 5.08
CA PRO A 336 -1.91 1.34 5.83
C PRO A 336 -2.68 0.53 6.89
N VAL A 337 -3.10 1.21 7.97
CA VAL A 337 -3.80 0.57 9.09
C VAL A 337 -5.28 0.43 8.79
N PHE A 338 -5.74 -0.81 8.65
CA PHE A 338 -7.15 -1.18 8.52
C PHE A 338 -7.74 -1.65 9.85
N MET A 339 -9.06 -1.58 10.01
CA MET A 339 -9.79 -2.03 11.20
C MET A 339 -9.49 -3.51 11.51
N SER A 340 -9.57 -4.37 10.51
CA SER A 340 -9.30 -5.82 10.67
C SER A 340 -7.86 -6.10 11.12
N THR A 341 -6.89 -5.38 10.57
CA THR A 341 -5.47 -5.49 10.92
C THR A 341 -5.22 -4.99 12.34
N LEU A 342 -5.81 -3.84 12.69
CA LEU A 342 -5.73 -3.26 14.03
C LEU A 342 -6.34 -4.19 15.07
N CYS A 343 -7.54 -4.72 14.84
CA CYS A 343 -8.19 -5.64 15.75
C CYS A 343 -7.38 -6.91 15.99
N ARG A 344 -6.84 -7.53 14.93
CA ARG A 344 -5.95 -8.71 15.05
C ARG A 344 -4.70 -8.41 15.86
N ALA A 345 -4.07 -7.27 15.63
CA ALA A 345 -2.88 -6.87 16.39
C ALA A 345 -3.20 -6.65 17.88
N LEU A 346 -4.30 -5.98 18.21
CA LEU A 346 -4.73 -5.77 19.60
C LEU A 346 -5.07 -7.09 20.30
N GLN A 347 -5.79 -7.99 19.64
CA GLN A 347 -6.08 -9.33 20.19
C GLN A 347 -4.80 -10.10 20.50
N ARG A 348 -3.85 -10.10 19.57
CA ARG A 348 -2.60 -10.86 19.69
C ARG A 348 -1.66 -10.27 20.74
N TYR A 349 -1.42 -8.96 20.69
CA TYR A 349 -0.33 -8.33 21.44
C TYR A 349 -0.78 -7.67 22.74
N VAL A 350 -2.05 -7.27 22.86
CA VAL A 350 -2.61 -6.62 24.04
C VAL A 350 -3.39 -7.62 24.88
N LEU A 351 -4.24 -8.45 24.25
CA LEU A 351 -5.05 -9.43 24.98
C LEU A 351 -4.41 -10.82 25.10
N GLY A 352 -3.29 -11.06 24.44
CA GLY A 352 -2.59 -12.36 24.49
C GLY A 352 -3.37 -13.51 23.84
N GLN A 353 -4.36 -13.21 22.97
CA GLN A 353 -5.16 -14.21 22.29
C GLN A 353 -4.41 -14.69 21.04
N ALA A 354 -4.16 -16.01 20.92
CA ALA A 354 -3.62 -16.57 19.69
C ALA A 354 -4.63 -16.38 18.55
N ALA A 355 -4.13 -15.95 17.38
CA ALA A 355 -4.99 -15.74 16.21
C ALA A 355 -5.70 -17.05 15.82
N ALA A 356 -7.03 -17.04 15.81
CA ALA A 356 -7.85 -18.21 15.45
C ALA A 356 -7.63 -18.69 14.00
N ASP A 357 -6.96 -17.90 13.16
CA ASP A 357 -6.73 -18.21 11.74
C ASP A 357 -5.49 -19.06 11.46
N GLU A 358 -4.50 -19.12 12.36
CA GLU A 358 -3.35 -20.03 12.17
C GLU A 358 -3.78 -21.53 12.28
N GLN A 359 -4.87 -21.83 12.98
CA GLN A 359 -5.41 -23.18 13.04
C GLN A 359 -6.15 -23.62 11.78
N LYS A 360 -6.72 -22.69 10.99
CA LYS A 360 -7.40 -23.03 9.72
C LYS A 360 -6.41 -23.32 8.59
N LEU A 361 -5.30 -22.61 8.53
CA LEU A 361 -4.26 -22.82 7.52
C LEU A 361 -3.47 -24.12 7.76
N SER A 362 -3.26 -24.53 9.02
CA SER A 362 -2.61 -25.79 9.33
C SER A 362 -3.48 -27.04 9.03
N LEU A 363 -4.81 -26.88 9.06
CA LEU A 363 -5.75 -27.98 8.74
C LEU A 363 -5.93 -28.18 7.22
N ILE A 364 -5.68 -27.17 6.40
CA ILE A 364 -5.78 -27.27 4.93
C ILE A 364 -4.53 -27.97 4.34
N HIS A 365 -3.37 -27.88 4.99
CA HIS A 365 -2.15 -28.55 4.55
C HIS A 365 -2.04 -30.03 4.97
N ILE A 366 -2.94 -30.54 5.81
CA ILE A 366 -2.92 -31.94 6.27
C ILE A 366 -3.90 -32.82 5.50
N SER A 367 -4.77 -32.26 4.65
CA SER A 367 -5.81 -33.01 3.92
C SER A 367 -5.70 -32.90 2.39
N ALA A 368 -4.48 -32.97 1.85
CA ALA A 368 -4.29 -33.28 0.42
C ALA A 368 -3.69 -34.71 0.30
N PRO A 369 -4.37 -35.63 -0.43
CA PRO A 369 -3.88 -36.99 -0.66
C PRO A 369 -2.67 -36.99 -1.62
#